data_2a70bc31019f31557aa96df5f251f1ae
#
_entry.id   2a70bc31019f31557aa96df5f251f1ae
#
_cell.length_a   1.000
_cell.length_b   1.000
_cell.length_c   1.000
_cell.angle_alpha   90.00
_cell.angle_beta   90.00
_cell.angle_gamma   90.00
#
_symmetry.space_group_name_H-M   'P 1'
#
loop_
_entity.id
_entity.type
_entity.pdbx_description
1 polymer ?
#
loop_
_entity_poly.entity_id
_entity_poly.type
_entity_poly.pdbx_seq_one_letter_code
_entity_poly.pdbx_strand_id
1 'polypeptide(L)'
;MVEELKADEQRIADWSSLADTVVRELRLAGFTATRDSSSEPAPGAQVVVDPLGDGGGGVFVAWRCAPSLTGDVLERMKKGEDPRQIREVRHSGVIAAEMHRAMLAILNSAGFTATDGSSDMDPFIIRVDRGGKDTPHRP
;
A
#
# COMPACT_ATOMS: atom_id res chain seq x y z
N MET A 1 -7.40 28.49 0.75
CA MET A 1 -8.55 27.79 1.27
C MET A 1 -8.21 26.37 1.61
N VAL A 2 -8.73 25.96 2.73
CA VAL A 2 -8.46 24.59 3.15
C VAL A 2 -8.95 23.60 2.13
N GLU A 3 -10.07 23.90 1.49
CA GLU A 3 -10.65 22.99 0.52
C GLU A 3 -9.74 22.78 -0.66
N GLU A 4 -8.81 23.66 -0.90
CA GLU A 4 -7.91 23.49 -2.02
C GLU A 4 -6.84 22.46 -1.73
N LEU A 5 -6.60 22.18 -0.46
CA LEU A 5 -5.57 21.21 -0.09
C LEU A 5 -6.11 19.80 0.09
N LYS A 6 -7.43 19.65 0.18
CA LYS A 6 -8.05 18.34 0.33
C LYS A 6 -9.00 18.09 -0.81
N ALA A 7 -9.22 16.85 -1.13
CA ALA A 7 -10.25 16.47 -2.05
C ALA A 7 -11.61 16.79 -1.42
N ASP A 8 -12.62 16.97 -2.22
CA ASP A 8 -13.95 17.22 -1.68
C ASP A 8 -14.46 15.93 -1.01
N GLU A 9 -15.54 16.10 -0.27
CA GLU A 9 -16.06 15.00 0.53
C GLU A 9 -16.52 13.82 -0.31
N GLN A 10 -17.06 14.09 -1.49
CA GLN A 10 -17.51 13.00 -2.35
C GLN A 10 -16.33 12.18 -2.85
N ARG A 11 -15.24 12.84 -3.22
CA ARG A 11 -14.07 12.13 -3.70
C ARG A 11 -13.45 11.30 -2.60
N ILE A 12 -13.40 11.84 -1.37
CA ILE A 12 -12.87 11.09 -0.25
C ILE A 12 -13.75 9.89 0.04
N ALA A 13 -15.07 10.03 -0.06
CA ALA A 13 -15.99 8.92 0.15
C ALA A 13 -15.78 7.85 -0.92
N ASP A 14 -15.55 8.27 -2.16
CA ASP A 14 -15.30 7.33 -3.24
C ASP A 14 -13.99 6.57 -3.01
N TRP A 15 -12.96 7.26 -2.55
CA TRP A 15 -11.69 6.60 -2.23
C TRP A 15 -11.85 5.64 -1.07
N SER A 16 -12.64 6.02 -0.06
CA SER A 16 -12.86 5.14 1.07
C SER A 16 -13.59 3.86 0.63
N SER A 17 -14.57 4.01 -0.24
CA SER A 17 -15.29 2.87 -0.79
C SER A 17 -14.35 2.00 -1.62
N LEU A 18 -13.51 2.61 -2.42
CA LEU A 18 -12.53 1.88 -3.24
C LEU A 18 -11.56 1.13 -2.33
N ALA A 19 -11.08 1.78 -1.27
CA ALA A 19 -10.14 1.14 -0.35
C ALA A 19 -10.77 -0.09 0.31
N ASP A 20 -12.04 -0.02 0.69
CA ASP A 20 -12.72 -1.16 1.28
C ASP A 20 -12.82 -2.31 0.27
N THR A 21 -13.06 -2.01 -0.99
CA THR A 21 -13.12 -3.03 -2.02
C THR A 21 -11.74 -3.65 -2.25
N VAL A 22 -10.69 -2.84 -2.20
CA VAL A 22 -9.32 -3.34 -2.35
C VAL A 22 -8.98 -4.30 -1.20
N VAL A 23 -9.34 -3.93 0.03
CA VAL A 23 -9.11 -4.81 1.17
C VAL A 23 -9.81 -6.14 0.95
N ARG A 24 -11.06 -6.09 0.51
CA ARG A 24 -11.82 -7.33 0.28
C ARG A 24 -11.16 -8.21 -0.78
N GLU A 25 -10.72 -7.61 -1.89
CA GLU A 25 -10.11 -8.40 -2.94
C GLU A 25 -8.79 -9.02 -2.51
N LEU A 26 -8.00 -8.29 -1.74
CA LEU A 26 -6.75 -8.85 -1.25
C LEU A 26 -7.01 -9.99 -0.26
N ARG A 27 -8.04 -9.85 0.57
CA ARG A 27 -8.41 -10.93 1.48
C ARG A 27 -8.90 -12.16 0.73
N LEU A 28 -9.64 -11.96 -0.35
CA LEU A 28 -10.07 -13.09 -1.17
C LEU A 28 -8.89 -13.83 -1.78
N ALA A 29 -7.82 -13.12 -2.07
CA ALA A 29 -6.61 -13.74 -2.59
C ALA A 29 -5.79 -14.45 -1.53
N GLY A 30 -6.15 -14.28 -0.26
CA GLY A 30 -5.46 -14.95 0.85
C GLY A 30 -4.54 -14.07 1.67
N PHE A 31 -4.44 -12.77 1.33
CA PHE A 31 -3.60 -11.88 2.12
C PHE A 31 -4.32 -11.42 3.37
N THR A 32 -3.56 -11.13 4.41
CA THR A 32 -4.05 -10.32 5.50
C THR A 32 -4.01 -8.88 5.00
N ALA A 33 -5.13 -8.21 5.03
CA ALA A 33 -5.21 -6.83 4.51
C ALA A 33 -6.09 -6.00 5.44
N THR A 34 -5.63 -4.79 5.75
CA THR A 34 -6.34 -3.90 6.66
C THR A 34 -6.27 -2.47 6.15
N ARG A 35 -7.23 -1.66 6.60
CA ARG A 35 -7.19 -0.22 6.38
C ARG A 35 -6.21 0.36 7.39
N ASP A 36 -5.42 1.33 6.93
CA ASP A 36 -4.43 1.94 7.80
C ASP A 36 -5.07 3.04 8.62
N SER A 37 -5.92 2.66 9.54
CA SER A 37 -6.53 3.62 10.44
C SER A 37 -6.38 3.18 11.89
N SER A 38 -5.68 2.10 12.12
CA SER A 38 -5.51 1.58 13.45
C SER A 38 -4.22 2.11 14.06
N SER A 39 -4.21 2.28 15.36
CA SER A 39 -3.00 2.68 16.06
C SER A 39 -2.02 1.51 16.11
N GLU A 40 -2.48 0.30 15.86
CA GLU A 40 -1.61 -0.87 15.86
C GLU A 40 -1.74 -1.59 14.53
N PRO A 41 -1.02 -1.15 13.53
CA PRO A 41 -1.14 -1.77 12.22
C PRO A 41 -0.67 -3.22 12.24
N ALA A 42 -1.44 -4.09 11.60
CA ALA A 42 -1.11 -5.50 11.50
C ALA A 42 -0.15 -5.74 10.34
N PRO A 43 0.63 -6.83 10.38
CA PRO A 43 1.42 -7.17 9.20
C PRO A 43 0.51 -7.57 8.04
N GLY A 44 1.04 -7.45 6.83
CA GLY A 44 0.30 -7.78 5.63
C GLY A 44 0.10 -6.55 4.76
N ALA A 45 -0.94 -6.56 3.95
CA ALA A 45 -1.23 -5.44 3.07
C ALA A 45 -1.90 -4.32 3.85
N GLN A 46 -1.38 -3.11 3.68
CA GLN A 46 -1.92 -1.92 4.33
C GLN A 46 -2.55 -1.06 3.27
N VAL A 47 -3.83 -0.77 3.38
CA VAL A 47 -4.55 0.03 2.40
C VAL A 47 -4.84 1.39 3.00
N VAL A 48 -4.36 2.43 2.35
CA VAL A 48 -4.36 3.79 2.88
C VAL A 48 -5.10 4.71 1.94
N VAL A 49 -5.91 5.60 2.48
CA VAL A 49 -6.51 6.68 1.70
C VAL A 49 -5.79 7.96 2.05
N ASP A 50 -5.21 8.61 1.05
CA ASP A 50 -4.59 9.91 1.23
C ASP A 50 -5.60 10.94 0.76
N PRO A 51 -6.08 11.81 1.63
CA PRO A 51 -7.17 12.73 1.28
C PRO A 51 -6.77 14.00 0.55
N LEU A 52 -5.50 14.13 0.16
CA LEU A 52 -5.07 15.34 -0.53
C LEU A 52 -5.73 15.47 -1.89
N GLY A 53 -6.07 16.68 -2.27
CA GLY A 53 -6.76 16.93 -3.51
C GLY A 53 -5.89 17.45 -4.62
N ASP A 54 -4.59 17.41 -4.45
CA ASP A 54 -3.65 18.03 -5.38
C ASP A 54 -3.05 17.06 -6.40
N GLY A 55 -3.66 15.92 -6.57
CA GLY A 55 -3.11 14.92 -7.47
C GLY A 55 -2.30 13.87 -6.76
N GLY A 56 -1.89 14.14 -5.53
CA GLY A 56 -1.16 13.16 -4.73
C GLY A 56 -2.06 12.28 -3.89
N GLY A 57 -3.35 12.58 -3.83
CA GLY A 57 -4.28 11.79 -3.03
C GLY A 57 -4.75 10.54 -3.74
N GLY A 58 -5.47 9.72 -3.05
CA GLY A 58 -6.03 8.50 -3.62
C GLY A 58 -5.87 7.32 -2.70
N VAL A 59 -5.94 6.13 -3.28
CA VAL A 59 -5.84 4.88 -2.55
C VAL A 59 -4.48 4.24 -2.84
N PHE A 60 -3.80 3.85 -1.78
CA PHE A 60 -2.45 3.26 -1.90
C PHE A 60 -2.37 1.98 -1.10
N VAL A 61 -1.53 1.06 -1.54
CA VAL A 61 -1.31 -0.21 -0.85
C VAL A 61 0.18 -0.39 -0.64
N ALA A 62 0.54 -0.81 0.56
CA ALA A 62 1.92 -1.12 0.92
C ALA A 62 1.96 -2.44 1.66
N TRP A 63 3.11 -3.08 1.70
CA TRP A 63 3.29 -4.32 2.46
C TRP A 63 4.01 -4.03 3.76
N ARG A 64 3.54 -4.66 4.84
CA ARG A 64 4.19 -4.53 6.13
C ARG A 64 4.59 -5.91 6.61
N CYS A 65 5.87 -6.12 6.74
CA CYS A 65 6.34 -7.38 7.29
C CYS A 65 6.04 -7.47 8.77
N ALA A 66 6.01 -8.67 9.31
CA ALA A 66 5.79 -8.84 10.75
C ALA A 66 6.92 -8.17 11.52
N PRO A 67 6.60 -7.46 12.60
CA PRO A 67 7.65 -6.79 13.39
C PRO A 67 8.71 -7.73 13.92
N SER A 68 8.35 -8.99 14.14
CA SER A 68 9.31 -9.95 14.65
C SER A 68 10.47 -10.22 13.68
N LEU A 69 10.26 -9.94 12.39
CA LEU A 69 11.33 -10.17 11.41
C LEU A 69 12.47 -9.19 11.60
N THR A 70 12.16 -7.94 11.93
CA THR A 70 13.16 -6.90 12.04
C THR A 70 13.20 -6.29 13.44
N GLY A 71 12.76 -7.04 14.44
CA GLY A 71 12.55 -6.48 15.77
C GLY A 71 13.80 -5.96 16.45
N ASP A 72 14.98 -6.52 16.13
CA ASP A 72 16.21 -6.06 16.75
C ASP A 72 17.05 -5.16 15.83
N VAL A 73 16.54 -4.80 14.67
CA VAL A 73 17.32 -4.08 13.68
C VAL A 73 17.77 -2.72 14.23
N LEU A 74 16.86 -2.00 14.89
CA LEU A 74 17.19 -0.69 15.40
C LEU A 74 18.33 -0.76 16.41
N GLU A 75 18.29 -1.76 17.29
CA GLU A 75 19.36 -1.94 18.28
C GLU A 75 20.69 -2.26 17.59
N ARG A 76 20.65 -3.08 16.57
CA ARG A 76 21.88 -3.43 15.85
C ARG A 76 22.44 -2.21 15.13
N MET A 77 21.58 -1.38 14.57
CA MET A 77 22.02 -0.15 13.94
C MET A 77 22.65 0.81 14.94
N LYS A 78 22.09 0.86 16.15
CA LYS A 78 22.68 1.70 17.21
C LYS A 78 24.06 1.22 17.61
N LYS A 79 24.35 -0.06 17.40
CA LYS A 79 25.65 -0.63 17.70
C LYS A 79 26.61 -0.51 16.53
N GLY A 80 26.22 0.18 15.48
CA GLY A 80 27.10 0.45 14.35
C GLY A 80 26.97 -0.49 13.17
N GLU A 81 26.00 -1.43 13.20
CA GLU A 81 25.83 -2.30 12.04
C GLU A 81 25.17 -1.55 10.91
N ASP A 82 25.66 -1.81 9.69
CA ASP A 82 25.10 -1.19 8.50
C ASP A 82 23.82 -1.94 8.14
N PRO A 83 22.67 -1.27 8.07
CA PRO A 83 21.41 -1.96 7.74
C PRO A 83 21.49 -2.73 6.44
N ARG A 84 22.30 -2.29 5.48
CA ARG A 84 22.43 -3.00 4.22
C ARG A 84 23.12 -4.34 4.38
N GLN A 85 23.80 -4.56 5.53
CA GLN A 85 24.47 -5.81 5.80
C GLN A 85 23.66 -6.69 6.74
N ILE A 86 22.55 -6.21 7.26
CA ILE A 86 21.71 -7.01 8.15
C ILE A 86 20.81 -7.89 7.31
N ARG A 87 20.94 -9.23 7.48
CA ARG A 87 20.21 -10.18 6.68
C ARG A 87 18.70 -9.95 6.73
N GLU A 88 18.18 -9.70 7.91
CA GLU A 88 16.73 -9.51 8.08
C GLU A 88 16.23 -8.28 7.35
N VAL A 89 17.03 -7.22 7.27
CA VAL A 89 16.65 -6.03 6.50
C VAL A 89 16.59 -6.36 5.02
N ARG A 90 17.60 -7.06 4.52
CA ARG A 90 17.61 -7.44 3.11
C ARG A 90 16.46 -8.38 2.78
N HIS A 91 16.19 -9.32 3.68
CA HIS A 91 15.10 -10.26 3.48
C HIS A 91 13.74 -9.56 3.48
N SER A 92 13.53 -8.61 4.40
CA SER A 92 12.27 -7.86 4.42
C SER A 92 12.09 -7.06 3.13
N GLY A 93 13.18 -6.55 2.56
CA GLY A 93 13.13 -5.85 1.29
C GLY A 93 12.72 -6.76 0.13
N VAL A 94 13.24 -8.00 0.14
CA VAL A 94 12.84 -8.96 -0.88
C VAL A 94 11.36 -9.32 -0.73
N ILE A 95 10.91 -9.53 0.49
CA ILE A 95 9.50 -9.82 0.74
C ILE A 95 8.63 -8.68 0.23
N ALA A 96 8.97 -7.45 0.59
CA ALA A 96 8.18 -6.30 0.17
C ALA A 96 8.14 -6.18 -1.35
N ALA A 97 9.27 -6.40 -2.01
CA ALA A 97 9.34 -6.32 -3.47
C ALA A 97 8.47 -7.38 -4.13
N GLU A 98 8.51 -8.60 -3.62
CA GLU A 98 7.74 -9.68 -4.21
C GLU A 98 6.25 -9.52 -3.92
N MET A 99 5.90 -9.05 -2.73
CA MET A 99 4.48 -8.80 -2.42
C MET A 99 3.95 -7.63 -3.23
N HIS A 100 4.77 -6.61 -3.47
CA HIS A 100 4.38 -5.51 -4.35
C HIS A 100 4.04 -6.05 -5.73
N ARG A 101 4.89 -6.90 -6.27
CA ARG A 101 4.67 -7.47 -7.60
C ARG A 101 3.40 -8.31 -7.64
N ALA A 102 3.22 -9.16 -6.63
CA ALA A 102 2.06 -10.03 -6.58
C ALA A 102 0.77 -9.23 -6.45
N MET A 103 0.76 -8.24 -5.57
CA MET A 103 -0.44 -7.43 -5.35
C MET A 103 -0.78 -6.61 -6.60
N LEU A 104 0.23 -6.09 -7.31
CA LEU A 104 -0.03 -5.38 -8.55
C LEU A 104 -0.77 -6.27 -9.54
N ALA A 105 -0.29 -7.49 -9.73
CA ALA A 105 -0.91 -8.41 -10.68
C ALA A 105 -2.31 -8.79 -10.24
N ILE A 106 -2.49 -9.04 -8.96
CA ILE A 106 -3.77 -9.47 -8.41
C ILE A 106 -4.81 -8.37 -8.54
N LEU A 107 -4.44 -7.15 -8.19
CA LEU A 107 -5.39 -6.04 -8.24
C LEU A 107 -5.78 -5.71 -9.69
N ASN A 108 -4.83 -5.74 -10.60
CA ASN A 108 -5.16 -5.53 -12.00
C ASN A 108 -6.06 -6.65 -12.53
N SER A 109 -5.81 -7.87 -12.11
CA SER A 109 -6.66 -8.99 -12.49
C SER A 109 -8.08 -8.83 -11.96
N ALA A 110 -8.21 -8.20 -10.80
CA ALA A 110 -9.52 -7.99 -10.19
C ALA A 110 -10.31 -6.84 -10.84
N GLY A 111 -9.69 -6.12 -11.76
CA GLY A 111 -10.38 -5.06 -12.50
C GLY A 111 -10.02 -3.65 -12.07
N PHE A 112 -9.14 -3.48 -11.09
CA PHE A 112 -8.69 -2.15 -10.74
C PHE A 112 -7.57 -1.73 -11.70
N THR A 113 -7.25 -0.45 -11.69
CA THR A 113 -6.03 0.02 -12.32
C THR A 113 -5.01 0.23 -11.21
N ALA A 114 -4.10 -0.70 -11.07
CA ALA A 114 -3.06 -0.65 -10.04
C ALA A 114 -1.73 -0.40 -10.72
N THR A 115 -1.02 0.62 -10.24
CA THR A 115 0.26 1.02 -10.82
C THR A 115 1.28 1.20 -9.73
N ASP A 116 2.55 1.20 -10.10
CA ASP A 116 3.62 1.43 -9.17
C ASP A 116 3.61 2.88 -8.74
N GLY A 117 3.35 3.13 -7.47
CA GLY A 117 3.35 4.46 -6.90
C GLY A 117 4.60 4.74 -6.09
N SER A 118 5.64 3.92 -6.26
CA SER A 118 6.85 4.05 -5.45
C SER A 118 7.61 5.33 -5.73
N SER A 119 8.32 5.80 -4.72
CA SER A 119 9.21 6.93 -4.84
C SER A 119 10.48 6.60 -4.09
N ASP A 120 11.46 7.49 -4.12
CA ASP A 120 12.69 7.27 -3.38
C ASP A 120 12.43 7.18 -1.89
N MET A 121 11.41 7.89 -1.41
CA MET A 121 11.09 7.89 0.02
C MET A 121 10.22 6.71 0.41
N ASP A 122 9.37 6.26 -0.50
CA ASP A 122 8.42 5.19 -0.22
C ASP A 122 8.49 4.13 -1.32
N PRO A 123 9.40 3.18 -1.20
CA PRO A 123 9.49 2.14 -2.21
C PRO A 123 8.35 1.13 -2.06
N PHE A 124 8.03 0.46 -3.15
CA PHE A 124 7.07 -0.64 -3.17
C PHE A 124 5.65 -0.23 -2.74
N ILE A 125 5.24 0.95 -3.20
CA ILE A 125 3.87 1.44 -2.97
C ILE A 125 3.08 1.22 -4.25
N ILE A 126 1.82 0.84 -4.11
CA ILE A 126 0.90 0.67 -5.24
C ILE A 126 -0.14 1.76 -5.17
N ARG A 127 -0.38 2.41 -6.30
CA ARG A 127 -1.51 3.34 -6.41
C ARG A 127 -2.65 2.59 -7.08
N VAL A 128 -3.85 2.69 -6.52
CA VAL A 128 -5.00 1.98 -7.04
C VAL A 128 -6.08 2.97 -7.45
N ASP A 129 -6.56 2.81 -8.67
CA ASP A 129 -7.70 3.58 -9.18
C ASP A 129 -8.77 2.61 -9.61
N ARG A 130 -10.00 3.08 -9.75
CA ARG A 130 -11.05 2.25 -10.26
C ARG A 130 -10.75 2.03 -11.73
N GLY A 131 -10.55 0.81 -12.08
CA GLY A 131 -10.23 0.50 -13.42
C GLY A 131 -11.44 0.46 -14.26
N GLY A 132 -11.61 -0.46 -14.93
CA GLY A 132 -12.72 -0.84 -15.73
C GLY A 132 -13.73 0.16 -16.14
N LYS A 133 -14.18 0.98 -15.23
CA LYS A 133 -15.25 1.86 -15.61
C LYS A 133 -14.78 2.86 -16.62
N ASP A 134 -13.52 3.15 -16.63
CA ASP A 134 -13.03 4.10 -17.57
C ASP A 134 -12.65 3.40 -18.84
N THR A 135 -12.72 2.12 -18.87
CA THR A 135 -12.38 1.39 -20.05
C THR A 135 -13.55 0.54 -20.33
N PRO A 136 -14.48 1.10 -20.94
CA PRO A 136 -15.73 0.43 -21.13
C PRO A 136 -15.63 -0.88 -21.81
N HIS A 137 -14.61 -1.13 -22.43
CA HIS A 137 -14.46 -2.27 -23.08
C HIS A 137 -14.28 -3.42 -22.30
N ARG A 138 -14.23 -3.34 -21.16
CA ARG A 138 -14.04 -4.45 -20.47
C ARG A 138 -14.88 -5.45 -20.98
N PRO A 139 -14.51 -6.43 -21.49
CA PRO A 139 -15.34 -7.51 -21.94
C PRO A 139 -15.82 -8.27 -20.78
#